data_049d719a0c08f6a3a0c9eaed974ffc13
#
_entry.id   049d719a0c08f6a3a0c9eaed974ffc13
#
_cell.length_a   1.000
_cell.length_b   1.000
_cell.length_c   1.000
_cell.angle_alpha   90.00
_cell.angle_beta   90.00
_cell.angle_gamma   90.00
#
_symmetry.space_group_name_H-M   'P 1'
#
loop_
_entity.id
_entity.type
_entity.pdbx_description
1 polymer ?
#
loop_
_entity_poly.entity_id
_entity_poly.type
_entity_poly.pdbx_seq_one_letter_code
_entity_poly.pdbx_strand_id
1 'polypeptide(L)'
;MNNTNPQSVLINLGSTLRQLRMRKGFKSAEVFSYENDLNRTAYWRWENGQNITMKNLLKLCNIHKISPKELFEIVDKKYSLESKIGLMNEPESVLIKKKAK
;
A
#
# COMPACT_ATOMS: atom_id res chain seq x y z
N MET A 1 11.27 -21.25 -0.22
CA MET A 1 10.71 -20.35 -0.98
C MET A 1 9.44 -19.85 -0.48
N ASN A 2 9.02 -18.88 -1.02
CA ASN A 2 7.91 -18.28 -0.54
C ASN A 2 6.71 -18.53 -1.33
N ASN A 3 5.62 -18.61 -0.71
CA ASN A 3 4.35 -18.69 -1.37
C ASN A 3 3.73 -17.33 -1.36
N THR A 4 4.31 -16.49 -2.14
CA THR A 4 3.81 -15.14 -2.21
C THR A 4 2.48 -15.15 -2.95
N ASN A 5 1.45 -14.70 -2.29
CA ASN A 5 0.13 -14.62 -2.90
C ASN A 5 0.00 -13.28 -3.60
N PRO A 6 -0.13 -13.26 -4.93
CA PRO A 6 -0.16 -11.99 -5.66
C PRO A 6 -1.29 -11.08 -5.20
N GLN A 7 -2.44 -11.63 -4.90
CA GLN A 7 -3.57 -10.81 -4.49
C GLN A 7 -3.31 -10.13 -3.16
N SER A 8 -2.72 -10.85 -2.21
CA SER A 8 -2.39 -10.27 -0.92
C SER A 8 -1.36 -9.16 -1.05
N VAL A 9 -0.38 -9.36 -1.91
CA VAL A 9 0.64 -8.34 -2.12
C VAL A 9 0.02 -7.09 -2.73
N LEU A 10 -0.89 -7.25 -3.70
CA LEU A 10 -1.55 -6.12 -4.34
C LEU A 10 -2.42 -5.36 -3.35
N ILE A 11 -3.11 -6.06 -2.47
CA ILE A 11 -3.92 -5.41 -1.44
C ILE A 11 -3.04 -4.60 -0.50
N ASN A 12 -1.91 -5.18 -0.10
CA ASN A 12 -0.99 -4.48 0.79
C ASN A 12 -0.31 -3.30 0.10
N LEU A 13 -0.01 -3.46 -1.18
CA LEU A 13 0.53 -2.36 -1.96
C LEU A 13 -0.48 -1.22 -2.02
N GLY A 14 -1.74 -1.54 -2.30
CA GLY A 14 -2.79 -0.53 -2.35
C GLY A 14 -2.93 0.21 -1.04
N SER A 15 -2.91 -0.52 0.06
CA SER A 15 -2.97 0.07 1.38
C SER A 15 -1.77 0.99 1.63
N THR A 16 -0.59 0.57 1.18
CA THR A 16 0.62 1.37 1.32
C THR A 16 0.53 2.65 0.50
N LEU A 17 0.03 2.56 -0.73
CA LEU A 17 -0.14 3.74 -1.57
C LEU A 17 -1.08 4.74 -0.91
N ARG A 18 -2.15 4.23 -0.32
CA ARG A 18 -3.09 5.09 0.39
C ARG A 18 -2.42 5.80 1.56
N GLN A 19 -1.63 5.07 2.34
CA GLN A 19 -0.93 5.67 3.47
C GLN A 19 0.07 6.74 3.01
N LEU A 20 0.79 6.46 1.94
CA LEU A 20 1.74 7.42 1.41
C LEU A 20 1.03 8.69 0.93
N ARG A 21 -0.11 8.51 0.27
CA ARG A 21 -0.91 9.64 -0.18
C ARG A 21 -1.35 10.50 1.00
N MET A 22 -1.86 9.85 2.03
CA MET A 22 -2.34 10.58 3.19
C MET A 22 -1.21 11.29 3.92
N ARG A 23 -0.03 10.67 3.95
CA ARG A 23 1.14 11.30 4.55
C ARG A 23 1.56 12.57 3.83
N LYS A 24 1.33 12.61 2.52
CA LYS A 24 1.63 13.81 1.75
C LYS A 24 0.58 14.90 1.96
N GLY A 25 -0.48 14.59 2.70
CA GLY A 25 -1.51 15.58 3.00
C GLY A 25 -2.73 15.48 2.11
N PHE A 26 -2.82 14.47 1.27
CA PHE A 26 -3.96 14.33 0.36
C PHE A 26 -4.99 13.38 0.97
N LYS A 27 -6.08 13.92 1.43
CA LYS A 27 -7.16 13.09 1.96
C LYS A 27 -7.96 12.41 0.86
N SER A 28 -7.95 13.00 -0.33
CA SER A 28 -8.73 12.51 -1.44
C SER A 28 -7.85 11.87 -2.51
N ALA A 29 -8.18 10.65 -2.90
CA ALA A 29 -7.47 9.99 -4.01
C ALA A 29 -7.67 10.74 -5.31
N GLU A 30 -8.85 11.33 -5.46
CA GLU A 30 -9.15 12.08 -6.68
C GLU A 30 -8.27 13.31 -6.81
N VAL A 31 -8.13 14.08 -5.73
CA VAL A 31 -7.30 15.27 -5.75
C VAL A 31 -5.83 14.90 -5.95
N PHE A 32 -5.38 13.84 -5.26
CA PHE A 32 -4.01 13.38 -5.42
C PHE A 32 -3.71 13.01 -6.87
N SER A 33 -4.64 12.29 -7.51
CA SER A 33 -4.48 11.89 -8.90
C SER A 33 -4.38 13.09 -9.81
N TYR A 34 -5.27 14.05 -9.61
CA TYR A 34 -5.29 15.24 -10.43
C TYR A 34 -3.98 16.03 -10.29
N GLU A 35 -3.54 16.23 -9.06
CA GLU A 35 -2.34 17.01 -8.79
C GLU A 35 -1.06 16.34 -9.31
N ASN A 36 -1.09 15.03 -9.43
CA ASN A 36 0.10 14.29 -9.85
C ASN A 36 -0.03 13.71 -11.25
N ASP A 37 -1.01 14.16 -11.99
CA ASP A 37 -1.17 13.78 -13.40
C ASP A 37 -1.35 12.28 -13.55
N LEU A 38 -2.20 11.70 -12.71
CA LEU A 38 -2.53 10.29 -12.77
C LEU A 38 -3.98 10.14 -13.21
N ASN A 39 -4.26 9.03 -13.89
CA ASN A 39 -5.64 8.70 -14.21
C ASN A 39 -6.37 8.37 -12.92
N ARG A 40 -7.46 9.08 -12.66
CA ARG A 40 -8.20 8.96 -11.41
C ARG A 40 -8.75 7.55 -11.19
N THR A 41 -9.37 6.99 -12.21
CA THR A 41 -9.98 5.67 -12.11
C THR A 41 -8.91 4.60 -11.87
N ALA A 42 -7.81 4.70 -12.61
CA ALA A 42 -6.71 3.75 -12.45
C ALA A 42 -6.11 3.83 -11.06
N TYR A 43 -5.86 5.06 -10.61
CA TYR A 43 -5.25 5.21 -9.28
C TYR A 43 -6.15 4.64 -8.19
N TRP A 44 -7.46 4.89 -8.28
CA TRP A 44 -8.41 4.34 -7.32
C TRP A 44 -8.31 2.81 -7.28
N ARG A 45 -8.20 2.18 -8.46
CA ARG A 45 -8.08 0.74 -8.53
C ARG A 45 -6.81 0.24 -7.86
N TRP A 46 -5.72 0.97 -8.02
CA TRP A 46 -4.45 0.56 -7.40
C TRP A 46 -4.56 0.58 -5.88
N GLU A 47 -5.17 1.60 -5.32
CA GLU A 47 -5.37 1.64 -3.86
C GLU A 47 -6.28 0.51 -3.39
N ASN A 48 -7.10 -0.01 -4.27
CA ASN A 48 -8.03 -1.06 -3.92
C ASN A 48 -7.53 -2.46 -4.30
N GLY A 49 -6.24 -2.59 -4.50
CA GLY A 49 -5.64 -3.91 -4.66
C GLY A 49 -5.65 -4.46 -6.06
N GLN A 50 -5.90 -3.62 -7.06
CA GLN A 50 -5.87 -4.10 -8.42
C GLN A 50 -4.49 -3.90 -9.04
N ASN A 51 -4.23 -4.64 -10.09
CA ASN A 51 -2.91 -4.69 -10.69
C ASN A 51 -2.46 -3.33 -11.21
N ILE A 52 -1.18 -3.07 -11.07
CA ILE A 52 -0.56 -1.84 -11.53
C ILE A 52 0.63 -2.22 -12.39
N THR A 53 0.86 -1.49 -13.48
CA THR A 53 2.04 -1.78 -14.29
C THR A 53 3.28 -1.30 -13.57
N MET A 54 4.41 -1.90 -13.92
CA MET A 54 5.68 -1.49 -13.33
C MET A 54 5.96 -0.02 -13.64
N LYS A 55 5.62 0.42 -14.84
CA LYS A 55 5.83 1.81 -15.22
C LYS A 55 5.09 2.77 -14.27
N ASN A 56 3.84 2.45 -13.98
CA ASN A 56 3.05 3.30 -13.09
C ASN A 56 3.54 3.20 -11.65
N LEU A 57 3.99 2.02 -11.25
CA LEU A 57 4.56 1.86 -9.93
C LEU A 57 5.78 2.75 -9.75
N LEU A 58 6.66 2.79 -10.75
CA LEU A 58 7.85 3.62 -10.67
C LEU A 58 7.50 5.10 -10.68
N LYS A 59 6.44 5.47 -11.39
CA LYS A 59 5.95 6.84 -11.36
C LYS A 59 5.53 7.23 -9.94
N LEU A 60 4.82 6.34 -9.27
CA LEU A 60 4.42 6.60 -7.88
C LEU A 60 5.62 6.68 -6.94
N CYS A 61 6.62 5.85 -7.16
CA CYS A 61 7.85 5.94 -6.37
C CYS A 61 8.48 7.31 -6.51
N ASN A 62 8.51 7.83 -7.74
CA ASN A 62 9.07 9.15 -7.97
C ASN A 62 8.25 10.24 -7.29
N ILE A 63 6.93 10.12 -7.34
CA ILE A 63 6.04 11.09 -6.68
C ILE A 63 6.31 11.12 -5.18
N HIS A 64 6.47 9.95 -4.58
CA HIS A 64 6.67 9.85 -3.14
C HIS A 64 8.15 9.93 -2.73
N LYS A 65 9.04 10.03 -3.71
CA LYS A 65 10.49 10.15 -3.46
C LYS A 65 11.02 9.01 -2.64
N ILE A 66 10.60 7.81 -2.99
CA ILE A 66 11.13 6.59 -2.38
C ILE A 66 11.56 5.65 -3.48
N SER A 67 12.46 4.73 -3.14
CA SER A 67 12.90 3.75 -4.10
C SER A 67 11.92 2.59 -4.17
N PRO A 68 11.91 1.82 -5.25
CA PRO A 68 11.08 0.61 -5.29
C PRO A 68 11.41 -0.34 -4.15
N LYS A 69 12.67 -0.41 -3.76
CA LYS A 69 13.07 -1.25 -2.63
C LYS A 69 12.38 -0.80 -1.35
N GLU A 70 12.41 0.50 -1.09
CA GLU A 70 11.76 1.04 0.11
C GLU A 70 10.26 0.78 0.10
N LEU A 71 9.65 0.95 -1.06
CA LEU A 71 8.23 0.70 -1.20
C LEU A 71 7.90 -0.75 -0.86
N PHE A 72 8.66 -1.68 -1.43
CA PHE A 72 8.36 -3.08 -1.22
C PHE A 72 8.75 -3.56 0.17
N GLU A 73 9.68 -2.89 0.82
CA GLU A 73 9.96 -3.19 2.22
C GLU A 73 8.73 -2.91 3.08
N ILE A 74 8.05 -1.81 2.81
CA ILE A 74 6.82 -1.49 3.54
C ILE A 74 5.73 -2.51 3.24
N VAL A 75 5.56 -2.82 1.97
CA VAL A 75 4.55 -3.79 1.54
C VAL A 75 4.82 -5.16 2.16
N ASP A 76 6.07 -5.56 2.17
CA ASP A 76 6.47 -6.85 2.68
C ASP A 76 6.25 -6.96 4.18
N LYS A 77 6.53 -5.89 4.90
CA LYS A 77 6.27 -5.86 6.33
C LYS A 77 4.80 -6.02 6.65
N LYS A 78 3.95 -5.35 5.88
CA LYS A 78 2.52 -5.48 6.06
C LYS A 78 2.07 -6.91 5.84
N TYR A 79 2.58 -7.51 4.77
CA TYR A 79 2.21 -8.87 4.42
C TYR A 79 2.62 -9.84 5.54
N SER A 80 3.84 -9.71 6.02
CA SER A 80 4.34 -10.56 7.09
C SER A 80 3.54 -10.40 8.36
N LEU A 81 3.25 -9.16 8.71
CA LEU A 81 2.51 -8.87 9.93
C LEU A 81 1.10 -9.45 9.86
N GLU A 82 0.43 -9.25 8.73
CA GLU A 82 -0.91 -9.77 8.56
C GLU A 82 -0.94 -11.29 8.61
N SER A 83 0.07 -11.93 8.05
CA SER A 83 0.16 -13.37 8.12
C SER A 83 0.31 -13.85 9.55
N LYS A 84 1.13 -13.18 10.31
CA LYS A 84 1.34 -13.52 11.70
C LYS A 84 0.07 -13.32 12.52
N ILE A 85 -0.60 -12.21 12.28
CA ILE A 85 -1.83 -11.91 12.98
C ILE A 85 -2.89 -12.96 12.66
N GLY A 86 -2.97 -13.35 11.38
CA GLY A 86 -3.90 -14.38 10.97
C GLY A 86 -3.64 -15.69 11.67
N LEU A 87 -2.37 -16.07 11.78
CA LEU A 87 -2.00 -17.30 12.44
C LEU A 87 -2.34 -17.26 13.91
N MET A 88 -2.19 -16.12 14.53
CA MET A 88 -2.48 -15.95 15.94
C MET A 88 -3.96 -15.77 16.19
N ASN A 89 -4.69 -15.56 15.14
CA ASN A 89 -6.12 -15.35 15.23
C ASN A 89 -6.44 -14.19 16.15
N GLU A 90 -5.73 -13.11 15.98
CA GLU A 90 -5.82 -12.04 16.84
C GLU A 90 -6.39 -10.89 16.23
N PRO A 91 -7.30 -10.40 16.60
CA PRO A 91 -7.78 -9.19 16.03
C PRO A 91 -7.26 -8.00 16.72
N GLU A 92 -7.22 -7.86 17.15
CA GLU A 92 -7.06 -7.00 17.74
C GLU A 92 -6.68 -6.29 17.96
N SER A 93 -6.88 -6.15 17.72
CA SER A 93 -6.43 -5.43 17.97
C SER A 93 -5.77 -5.07 18.40
N VAL A 94 -5.81 -5.41 18.62
CA VAL A 94 -5.21 -5.18 19.29
C VAL A 94 -4.07 -4.94 19.32
N LEU A 95 -3.70 -5.12 19.29
CA LEU A 95 -2.55 -4.93 19.49
C LEU A 95 -1.92 -3.99 18.84
N ILE A 96 -2.28 -3.62 18.39
CA ILE A 96 -1.85 -2.72 17.88
C ILE A 96 -2.24 -1.69 17.89
N LYS A 97 -3.04 -1.74 18.29
CA LYS A 97 -3.53 -0.90 18.42
C LYS A 97 -3.30 -0.30 19.10
N LYS A 98 -3.21 -0.53 19.50
CA LYS A 98 -2.95 -0.03 20.15
C LYS A 98 -2.01 0.36 20.32
N LYS A 99 -1.76 0.32 20.11
CA LYS A 99 -0.86 0.66 20.35
C LYS A 99 -0.19 1.06 19.91
N ALA A 100 -0.32 1.08 19.57
CA ALA A 100 0.28 1.51 19.45
C ALA A 100 0.45 1.85 19.23
N LYS A 101 0.31 2.04 19.24
CA LYS A 101 0.51 2.49 19.40
C LYS A 101 0.81 2.73 19.48
#